data_bfd96595013c80a6d5594d200c2f3390
#
_entry.id   bfd96595013c80a6d5594d200c2f3390
#
_cell.length_a   1.000
_cell.length_b   1.000
_cell.length_c   1.000
_cell.angle_alpha   90.00
_cell.angle_beta   90.00
_cell.angle_gamma   90.00
#
_symmetry.space_group_name_H-M   'P 1'
#
loop_
_entity.id
_entity.type
_entity.pdbx_description
1 polymer ?
#
loop_
_entity_poly.entity_id
_entity_poly.type
_entity_poly.pdbx_seq_one_letter_code
_entity_poly.pdbx_strand_id
1 'polypeptide(L)'
;MISFAEKLSFLMHITETSNKELAAELSVDPSMVSLMRTGKRRLSKKPIQVRKMALFFAKRSPAAFQRQALSEMLGQVSISPSMPTEVLASSLENWLQGKSDTIADTILSGIQALPDLPQPAPIRPTPAPASENQTLFFYGEEGRREVMSRMMQEMQQMETPGTILTVVDDNLEWLLSDYLLTKKIQSGFLELSERGFTVYQIMPTLNYINRYAESLQFWLPIYATGQIKVYYYPRLRGNLYRHSIIVVPGCCVQYTCAVATGSTSDITMFSTDPQLVSAFEKQFQEHIALCRPSLNAHQDPRDFLPCFLELFSRQGDTIQAVNSLSINSMPRELLEQLVRDAGTSDWAAGYKIHLEELPHFEERLRHAPYIDMCWLSSAAEVRSGTVPVVAFSKEYSGFLCYTPKTYCLHLKNILRLMEQYENYFFLPLDKKERPGYNLFVNEGDLALIVRTVEPFILLEIRQTAMITALQEHLLKKADAVGYDGIHREKVRMKLRSLIQELGG
;
A
#
# COMPACT_ATOMS: atom_id res chain seq x y z
N MET A 1 -2.17 -2.14 12.62
CA MET A 1 -3.21 -3.20 12.53
C MET A 1 -4.00 -3.24 13.81
N ILE A 2 -5.29 -3.48 13.71
CA ILE A 2 -6.11 -3.75 14.91
C ILE A 2 -5.64 -5.10 15.44
N SER A 3 -5.08 -5.12 16.65
CA SER A 3 -4.64 -6.35 17.30
C SER A 3 -5.82 -7.31 17.52
N PHE A 4 -5.55 -8.60 17.67
CA PHE A 4 -6.60 -9.56 18.04
C PHE A 4 -7.39 -9.11 19.30
N ALA A 5 -6.71 -8.52 20.25
CA ALA A 5 -7.33 -8.00 21.48
C ALA A 5 -8.33 -6.86 21.20
N GLU A 6 -7.98 -5.95 20.32
CA GLU A 6 -8.86 -4.85 19.89
C GLU A 6 -10.03 -5.38 19.06
N LYS A 7 -9.79 -6.32 18.13
CA LYS A 7 -10.85 -7.00 17.36
C LYS A 7 -11.86 -7.68 18.27
N LEU A 8 -11.37 -8.43 19.25
CA LEU A 8 -12.21 -9.13 20.21
C LEU A 8 -13.01 -8.14 21.08
N SER A 9 -12.36 -7.09 21.56
CA SER A 9 -13.02 -6.05 22.37
C SER A 9 -14.12 -5.33 21.59
N PHE A 10 -13.88 -5.05 20.30
CA PHE A 10 -14.86 -4.46 19.40
C PHE A 10 -16.08 -5.38 19.21
N LEU A 11 -15.86 -6.67 18.86
CA LEU A 11 -16.97 -7.62 18.70
C LEU A 11 -17.80 -7.76 19.96
N MET A 12 -17.15 -7.87 21.11
CA MET A 12 -17.84 -7.97 22.39
C MET A 12 -18.63 -6.70 22.73
N HIS A 13 -18.10 -5.53 22.37
CA HIS A 13 -18.79 -4.26 22.58
C HIS A 13 -20.06 -4.16 21.71
N ILE A 14 -19.92 -4.40 20.40
CA ILE A 14 -21.05 -4.31 19.44
C ILE A 14 -22.16 -5.30 19.74
N THR A 15 -21.80 -6.50 20.20
CA THR A 15 -22.76 -7.56 20.50
C THR A 15 -23.19 -7.58 21.96
N GLU A 16 -22.76 -6.59 22.75
CA GLU A 16 -23.02 -6.49 24.20
C GLU A 16 -22.67 -7.78 24.95
N THR A 17 -21.60 -8.45 24.52
CA THR A 17 -21.18 -9.76 25.04
C THR A 17 -20.26 -9.61 26.24
N SER A 18 -20.58 -10.28 27.35
CA SER A 18 -19.71 -10.35 28.53
C SER A 18 -18.61 -11.42 28.41
N ASN A 19 -17.54 -11.28 29.21
CA ASN A 19 -16.51 -12.30 29.29
C ASN A 19 -17.04 -13.70 29.66
N LYS A 20 -18.08 -13.77 30.51
CA LYS A 20 -18.69 -15.02 30.95
C LYS A 20 -19.43 -15.74 29.80
N GLU A 21 -20.18 -15.00 29.00
CA GLU A 21 -20.95 -15.55 27.89
C GLU A 21 -20.02 -16.10 26.80
N LEU A 22 -18.99 -15.35 26.41
CA LEU A 22 -18.02 -15.83 25.42
C LEU A 22 -17.22 -17.02 25.95
N ALA A 23 -16.85 -17.00 27.25
CA ALA A 23 -16.12 -18.09 27.88
C ALA A 23 -16.95 -19.39 27.89
N ALA A 24 -18.24 -19.29 28.17
CA ALA A 24 -19.17 -20.42 28.15
C ALA A 24 -19.24 -21.06 26.72
N GLU A 25 -19.38 -20.23 25.68
CA GLU A 25 -19.39 -20.71 24.28
C GLU A 25 -18.09 -21.41 23.88
N LEU A 26 -16.96 -20.83 24.30
CA LEU A 26 -15.62 -21.36 23.97
C LEU A 26 -15.21 -22.52 24.90
N SER A 27 -15.99 -22.83 25.93
CA SER A 27 -15.65 -23.81 26.98
C SER A 27 -14.31 -23.50 27.65
N VAL A 28 -14.07 -22.25 28.00
CA VAL A 28 -12.88 -21.75 28.70
C VAL A 28 -13.23 -20.97 29.95
N ASP A 29 -12.25 -20.68 30.79
CA ASP A 29 -12.46 -19.82 31.97
C ASP A 29 -12.62 -18.34 31.54
N PRO A 30 -13.54 -17.56 32.19
CA PRO A 30 -13.71 -16.14 31.91
C PRO A 30 -12.43 -15.29 32.01
N SER A 31 -11.49 -15.68 32.88
CA SER A 31 -10.19 -15.04 32.97
C SER A 31 -9.36 -15.15 31.68
N MET A 32 -9.52 -16.26 30.95
CA MET A 32 -8.89 -16.46 29.65
C MET A 32 -9.37 -15.46 28.60
N VAL A 33 -10.68 -15.19 28.56
CA VAL A 33 -11.26 -14.16 27.68
C VAL A 33 -10.74 -12.78 28.05
N SER A 34 -10.63 -12.48 29.35
CA SER A 34 -10.04 -11.22 29.84
C SER A 34 -8.58 -11.07 29.40
N LEU A 35 -7.78 -12.12 29.50
CA LEU A 35 -6.37 -12.11 29.03
C LEU A 35 -6.25 -11.95 27.52
N MET A 36 -7.18 -12.52 26.73
CA MET A 36 -7.23 -12.31 25.28
C MET A 36 -7.59 -10.86 24.93
N ARG A 37 -8.57 -10.25 25.64
CA ARG A 37 -8.97 -8.85 25.44
C ARG A 37 -7.86 -7.84 25.80
N THR A 38 -7.05 -8.15 26.78
CA THR A 38 -5.93 -7.28 27.20
C THR A 38 -4.64 -7.53 26.43
N GLY A 39 -4.65 -8.43 25.44
CA GLY A 39 -3.47 -8.77 24.64
C GLY A 39 -2.41 -9.61 25.38
N LYS A 40 -2.61 -9.92 26.67
CA LYS A 40 -1.71 -10.76 27.47
C LYS A 40 -1.71 -12.23 27.03
N ARG A 41 -2.69 -12.64 26.24
CA ARG A 41 -2.78 -13.97 25.64
C ARG A 41 -3.11 -13.86 24.16
N ARG A 42 -2.31 -14.50 23.34
CA ARG A 42 -2.55 -14.58 21.89
C ARG A 42 -3.64 -15.57 21.56
N LEU A 43 -4.25 -15.40 20.38
CA LEU A 43 -5.22 -16.33 19.82
C LEU A 43 -4.62 -17.74 19.77
N SER A 44 -5.42 -18.74 20.16
CA SER A 44 -5.02 -20.16 20.00
C SER A 44 -4.87 -20.46 18.51
N LYS A 45 -3.77 -21.14 18.13
CA LYS A 45 -3.59 -21.68 16.75
C LYS A 45 -4.59 -22.79 16.40
N LYS A 46 -5.55 -23.13 17.30
CA LYS A 46 -6.56 -24.15 17.04
C LYS A 46 -7.70 -23.55 16.20
N PRO A 47 -7.88 -23.96 14.93
CA PRO A 47 -8.90 -23.41 14.01
C PRO A 47 -10.32 -23.48 14.58
N ILE A 48 -10.62 -24.55 15.33
CA ILE A 48 -11.96 -24.81 15.92
C ILE A 48 -12.40 -23.72 16.88
N GLN A 49 -11.51 -23.15 17.69
CA GLN A 49 -11.88 -22.09 18.64
C GLN A 49 -12.19 -20.78 17.95
N VAL A 50 -11.46 -20.44 16.89
CA VAL A 50 -11.70 -19.21 16.11
C VAL A 50 -13.03 -19.32 15.38
N ARG A 51 -13.32 -20.48 14.79
CA ARG A 51 -14.60 -20.72 14.11
C ARG A 51 -15.78 -20.63 15.06
N LYS A 52 -15.69 -21.20 16.27
CA LYS A 52 -16.73 -21.08 17.32
C LYS A 52 -16.96 -19.62 17.70
N MET A 53 -15.88 -18.84 17.90
CA MET A 53 -15.95 -17.42 18.21
C MET A 53 -16.64 -16.64 17.09
N ALA A 54 -16.26 -16.86 15.85
CA ALA A 54 -16.84 -16.21 14.68
C ALA A 54 -18.34 -16.52 14.53
N LEU A 55 -18.74 -17.77 14.68
CA LEU A 55 -20.16 -18.20 14.66
C LEU A 55 -20.97 -17.57 15.79
N PHE A 56 -20.42 -17.52 17.00
CA PHE A 56 -21.06 -16.90 18.14
C PHE A 56 -21.38 -15.41 17.89
N PHE A 57 -20.41 -14.64 17.42
CA PHE A 57 -20.62 -13.22 17.13
C PHE A 57 -21.53 -13.00 15.91
N ALA A 58 -21.45 -13.84 14.88
CA ALA A 58 -22.34 -13.77 13.72
C ALA A 58 -23.81 -13.97 14.13
N LYS A 59 -24.09 -14.92 15.04
CA LYS A 59 -25.43 -15.17 15.58
C LYS A 59 -25.94 -14.02 16.45
N ARG A 60 -25.05 -13.31 17.16
CA ARG A 60 -25.38 -12.19 18.06
C ARG A 60 -25.40 -10.82 17.39
N SER A 61 -25.33 -10.78 16.06
CA SER A 61 -25.36 -9.53 15.28
C SER A 61 -26.60 -9.47 14.37
N PRO A 62 -27.85 -9.59 14.92
CA PRO A 62 -29.06 -9.58 14.11
C PRO A 62 -29.47 -8.15 13.69
N ALA A 63 -29.13 -7.13 14.49
CA ALA A 63 -29.59 -5.75 14.26
C ALA A 63 -28.82 -5.08 13.11
N ALA A 64 -29.52 -4.22 12.36
CA ALA A 64 -28.97 -3.51 11.21
C ALA A 64 -27.72 -2.69 11.58
N PHE A 65 -27.72 -1.99 12.72
CA PHE A 65 -26.57 -1.21 13.18
C PHE A 65 -25.35 -2.08 13.50
N GLN A 66 -25.57 -3.29 14.08
CA GLN A 66 -24.48 -4.23 14.36
C GLN A 66 -23.87 -4.74 13.07
N ARG A 67 -24.68 -5.11 12.10
CA ARG A 67 -24.23 -5.56 10.78
C ARG A 67 -23.52 -4.45 10.00
N GLN A 68 -24.00 -3.22 10.11
CA GLN A 68 -23.32 -2.06 9.56
C GLN A 68 -21.93 -1.86 10.18
N ALA A 69 -21.83 -1.89 11.49
CA ALA A 69 -20.55 -1.75 12.18
C ALA A 69 -19.58 -2.90 11.86
N LEU A 70 -20.10 -4.14 11.72
CA LEU A 70 -19.30 -5.29 11.26
C LEU A 70 -18.87 -5.11 9.80
N SER A 71 -19.75 -4.65 8.92
CA SER A 71 -19.44 -4.33 7.52
C SER A 71 -18.29 -3.34 7.45
N GLU A 72 -18.37 -2.30 8.25
CA GLU A 72 -17.33 -1.28 8.34
C GLU A 72 -15.98 -1.85 8.80
N MET A 73 -15.98 -2.65 9.87
CA MET A 73 -14.76 -3.24 10.43
C MET A 73 -14.14 -4.35 9.56
N LEU A 74 -14.98 -5.13 8.88
CA LEU A 74 -14.55 -6.19 7.97
C LEU A 74 -14.15 -5.62 6.60
N GLY A 75 -14.51 -4.35 6.32
CA GLY A 75 -14.29 -3.74 5.02
C GLY A 75 -15.07 -4.40 3.89
N GLN A 76 -16.18 -5.05 4.19
CA GLN A 76 -17.08 -5.64 3.18
C GLN A 76 -18.14 -4.61 2.76
N VAL A 77 -18.41 -4.52 1.46
CA VAL A 77 -19.27 -3.49 0.85
C VAL A 77 -20.70 -3.50 1.38
N SER A 78 -21.23 -4.63 1.77
CA SER A 78 -22.44 -4.68 2.59
C SER A 78 -22.60 -6.04 3.26
N ILE A 79 -22.70 -6.03 4.58
CA ILE A 79 -23.28 -7.15 5.29
C ILE A 79 -24.79 -6.92 5.31
N SER A 80 -25.46 -7.35 4.24
CA SER A 80 -26.92 -7.26 4.14
C SER A 80 -27.59 -7.91 5.37
N PRO A 81 -28.70 -7.37 5.87
CA PRO A 81 -29.51 -8.06 6.87
C PRO A 81 -29.92 -9.48 6.45
N SER A 82 -29.99 -9.74 5.14
CA SER A 82 -30.30 -11.05 4.56
C SER A 82 -29.08 -11.99 4.41
N MET A 83 -27.85 -11.54 4.74
CA MET A 83 -26.66 -12.38 4.62
C MET A 83 -26.75 -13.59 5.55
N PRO A 84 -26.55 -14.84 5.06
CA PRO A 84 -26.56 -16.02 5.91
C PRO A 84 -25.50 -15.95 7.01
N THR A 85 -25.86 -16.38 8.22
CA THR A 85 -24.97 -16.36 9.40
C THR A 85 -23.65 -17.09 9.15
N GLU A 86 -23.64 -18.16 8.37
CA GLU A 86 -22.43 -18.93 8.03
C GLU A 86 -21.44 -18.13 7.18
N VAL A 87 -21.95 -17.30 6.25
CA VAL A 87 -21.12 -16.42 5.39
C VAL A 87 -20.48 -15.34 6.24
N LEU A 88 -21.29 -14.70 7.12
CA LEU A 88 -20.79 -13.71 8.07
C LEU A 88 -19.74 -14.32 9.01
N ALA A 89 -20.00 -15.53 9.51
CA ALA A 89 -19.05 -16.23 10.38
C ALA A 89 -17.72 -16.54 9.68
N SER A 90 -17.75 -16.90 8.39
CA SER A 90 -16.53 -17.14 7.61
C SER A 90 -15.71 -15.85 7.44
N SER A 91 -16.37 -14.72 7.18
CA SER A 91 -15.73 -13.41 7.11
C SER A 91 -15.10 -13.00 8.45
N LEU A 92 -15.83 -13.18 9.55
CA LEU A 92 -15.34 -12.90 10.91
C LEU A 92 -14.16 -13.81 11.28
N GLU A 93 -14.19 -15.09 10.89
CA GLU A 93 -13.10 -16.03 11.14
C GLU A 93 -11.81 -15.58 10.45
N ASN A 94 -11.88 -15.25 9.16
CA ASN A 94 -10.75 -14.74 8.40
C ASN A 94 -10.19 -13.45 9.01
N TRP A 95 -11.07 -12.53 9.37
CA TRP A 95 -10.68 -11.26 9.99
C TRP A 95 -10.00 -11.46 11.36
N LEU A 96 -10.55 -12.32 12.22
CA LEU A 96 -9.96 -12.64 13.53
C LEU A 96 -8.59 -13.30 13.39
N GLN A 97 -8.40 -14.13 12.37
CA GLN A 97 -7.13 -14.81 12.07
C GLN A 97 -6.09 -13.89 11.42
N GLY A 98 -6.46 -12.64 11.12
CA GLY A 98 -5.55 -11.72 10.42
C GLY A 98 -5.30 -12.12 8.94
N LYS A 99 -6.20 -12.89 8.33
CA LYS A 99 -6.14 -13.22 6.91
C LYS A 99 -6.66 -12.07 6.06
N SER A 100 -6.04 -10.90 6.19
CA SER A 100 -6.31 -9.74 5.35
C SER A 100 -5.28 -9.63 4.23
N ASP A 101 -5.12 -10.71 3.47
CA ASP A 101 -4.19 -10.73 2.31
C ASP A 101 -4.67 -9.79 1.20
N THR A 102 -5.95 -9.42 1.21
CA THR A 102 -6.61 -8.63 0.15
C THR A 102 -5.93 -7.31 -0.18
N ILE A 103 -5.35 -6.58 0.79
CA ILE A 103 -4.75 -5.27 0.49
C ILE A 103 -3.39 -5.40 -0.14
N ALA A 104 -2.50 -6.18 0.48
CA ALA A 104 -1.19 -6.43 -0.08
C ALA A 104 -1.33 -7.03 -1.49
N ASP A 105 -2.20 -8.04 -1.65
CA ASP A 105 -2.48 -8.67 -2.94
C ASP A 105 -3.08 -7.68 -3.95
N THR A 106 -3.98 -6.80 -3.53
CA THR A 106 -4.56 -5.76 -4.40
C THR A 106 -3.53 -4.75 -4.85
N ILE A 107 -2.70 -4.24 -3.94
CA ILE A 107 -1.62 -3.30 -4.27
C ILE A 107 -0.63 -3.97 -5.23
N LEU A 108 -0.16 -5.16 -4.89
CA LEU A 108 0.89 -5.85 -5.64
C LEU A 108 0.40 -6.33 -7.02
N SER A 109 -0.82 -6.87 -7.12
CA SER A 109 -1.42 -7.25 -8.39
C SER A 109 -1.74 -6.03 -9.26
N GLY A 110 -2.23 -4.94 -8.65
CA GLY A 110 -2.49 -3.69 -9.35
C GLY A 110 -1.23 -3.08 -9.95
N ILE A 111 -0.11 -3.10 -9.22
CA ILE A 111 1.20 -2.63 -9.73
C ILE A 111 1.70 -3.50 -10.88
N GLN A 112 1.52 -4.81 -10.81
CA GLN A 112 1.88 -5.70 -11.92
C GLN A 112 1.03 -5.44 -13.17
N ALA A 113 -0.25 -5.13 -12.98
CA ALA A 113 -1.23 -4.94 -14.06
C ALA A 113 -1.27 -3.49 -14.60
N LEU A 114 -0.42 -2.58 -14.12
CA LEU A 114 -0.38 -1.20 -14.63
C LEU A 114 -0.14 -1.21 -16.14
N PRO A 115 -1.02 -0.56 -16.93
CA PRO A 115 -0.80 -0.37 -18.36
C PRO A 115 0.40 0.53 -18.60
N ASP A 116 0.89 0.56 -19.84
CA ASP A 116 1.80 1.61 -20.26
C ASP A 116 1.13 2.96 -20.02
N LEU A 117 1.82 3.84 -19.26
CA LEU A 117 1.30 5.16 -18.99
C LEU A 117 1.44 5.99 -20.26
N PRO A 118 0.36 6.65 -20.72
CA PRO A 118 0.45 7.49 -21.91
C PRO A 118 1.44 8.64 -21.68
N GLN A 119 2.18 9.00 -22.72
CA GLN A 119 3.04 10.18 -22.67
C GLN A 119 2.21 11.46 -22.81
N PRO A 120 2.57 12.57 -22.14
CA PRO A 120 1.80 13.81 -22.21
C PRO A 120 1.66 14.31 -23.64
N ALA A 121 0.40 14.48 -24.08
CA ALA A 121 0.11 15.04 -25.38
C ALA A 121 0.14 16.57 -25.36
N PRO A 122 0.54 17.25 -26.42
CA PRO A 122 0.55 18.71 -26.46
C PRO A 122 -0.86 19.30 -26.37
N ILE A 123 -1.06 20.18 -25.42
CA ILE A 123 -2.35 20.85 -25.11
C ILE A 123 -2.80 21.72 -26.26
N ARG A 124 -4.04 21.55 -26.71
CA ARG A 124 -4.73 22.53 -27.57
C ARG A 124 -5.77 23.27 -26.70
N PRO A 125 -5.58 24.58 -26.41
CA PRO A 125 -6.56 25.31 -25.64
C PRO A 125 -7.86 25.52 -26.46
N THR A 126 -8.98 25.23 -25.81
CA THR A 126 -10.32 25.61 -26.30
C THR A 126 -10.85 26.67 -25.35
N PRO A 127 -11.31 27.83 -25.84
CA PRO A 127 -11.81 28.90 -24.96
C PRO A 127 -13.05 28.43 -24.22
N ALA A 128 -13.03 28.57 -22.88
CA ALA A 128 -14.16 28.27 -22.02
C ALA A 128 -15.17 29.41 -22.04
N PRO A 129 -16.48 29.14 -22.10
CA PRO A 129 -17.50 30.14 -21.82
C PRO A 129 -17.43 30.53 -20.34
N ALA A 130 -17.48 31.82 -20.04
CA ALA A 130 -17.58 32.33 -18.67
C ALA A 130 -18.84 31.74 -18.03
N SER A 131 -18.68 30.87 -17.02
CA SER A 131 -19.81 30.31 -16.29
C SER A 131 -20.40 31.39 -15.38
N GLU A 132 -21.73 31.56 -15.43
CA GLU A 132 -22.46 32.42 -14.47
C GLU A 132 -22.24 31.87 -13.04
N ASN A 133 -22.08 32.76 -12.07
CA ASN A 133 -21.99 32.36 -10.65
C ASN A 133 -23.27 31.65 -10.24
N GLN A 134 -23.21 30.35 -10.08
CA GLN A 134 -24.37 29.53 -9.74
C GLN A 134 -24.05 28.52 -8.64
N THR A 135 -25.06 28.24 -7.82
CA THR A 135 -25.03 27.16 -6.83
C THR A 135 -26.23 26.26 -7.06
N LEU A 136 -25.96 24.97 -7.29
CA LEU A 136 -26.96 23.95 -7.60
C LEU A 136 -26.91 22.84 -6.57
N PHE A 137 -28.06 22.22 -6.30
CA PHE A 137 -28.19 21.11 -5.39
C PHE A 137 -28.71 19.88 -6.12
N PHE A 138 -28.13 18.75 -5.84
CA PHE A 138 -28.46 17.46 -6.43
C PHE A 138 -28.68 16.43 -5.32
N TYR A 139 -29.45 15.38 -5.62
CA TYR A 139 -29.88 14.44 -4.59
C TYR A 139 -29.60 13.00 -5.03
N GLY A 140 -29.22 12.17 -4.05
CA GLY A 140 -28.95 10.74 -4.23
C GLY A 140 -27.74 10.44 -5.12
N GLU A 141 -27.57 9.18 -5.48
CA GLU A 141 -26.41 8.71 -6.27
C GLU A 141 -26.38 9.29 -7.69
N GLU A 142 -27.52 9.39 -8.35
CA GLU A 142 -27.61 9.97 -9.70
C GLU A 142 -27.18 11.43 -9.72
N GLY A 143 -27.61 12.20 -8.71
CA GLY A 143 -27.18 13.58 -8.55
C GLY A 143 -25.68 13.71 -8.33
N ARG A 144 -25.08 12.80 -7.56
CA ARG A 144 -23.61 12.74 -7.37
C ARG A 144 -22.89 12.45 -8.68
N ARG A 145 -23.38 11.50 -9.47
CA ARG A 145 -22.82 11.14 -10.78
C ARG A 145 -22.89 12.32 -11.77
N GLU A 146 -24.00 13.04 -11.76
CA GLU A 146 -24.15 14.25 -12.59
C GLU A 146 -23.14 15.33 -12.18
N VAL A 147 -23.01 15.62 -10.88
CA VAL A 147 -22.05 16.62 -10.40
C VAL A 147 -20.62 16.23 -10.74
N MET A 148 -20.24 14.96 -10.56
CA MET A 148 -18.90 14.48 -10.93
C MET A 148 -18.65 14.68 -12.44
N SER A 149 -19.63 14.43 -13.28
CA SER A 149 -19.52 14.67 -14.72
C SER A 149 -19.34 16.16 -15.05
N ARG A 150 -20.07 17.05 -14.36
CA ARG A 150 -19.91 18.52 -14.50
C ARG A 150 -18.53 18.98 -14.02
N MET A 151 -18.08 18.52 -12.85
CA MET A 151 -16.73 18.82 -12.35
C MET A 151 -15.66 18.43 -13.36
N MET A 152 -15.79 17.25 -13.96
CA MET A 152 -14.84 16.78 -14.97
C MET A 152 -14.87 17.67 -16.22
N GLN A 153 -16.04 18.14 -16.66
CA GLN A 153 -16.17 19.07 -17.79
C GLN A 153 -15.49 20.41 -17.49
N GLU A 154 -15.73 20.99 -16.30
CA GLU A 154 -15.08 22.26 -15.89
C GLU A 154 -13.55 22.11 -15.87
N MET A 155 -13.03 21.03 -15.28
CA MET A 155 -11.58 20.78 -15.23
C MET A 155 -10.97 20.58 -16.63
N GLN A 156 -11.67 19.88 -17.53
CA GLN A 156 -11.20 19.65 -18.91
C GLN A 156 -11.19 20.94 -19.76
N GLN A 157 -12.07 21.90 -19.45
CA GLN A 157 -12.14 23.21 -20.13
C GLN A 157 -11.09 24.22 -19.67
N MET A 158 -10.40 23.98 -18.52
CA MET A 158 -9.35 24.88 -18.06
C MET A 158 -8.21 24.95 -19.06
N GLU A 159 -7.78 26.15 -19.42
CA GLU A 159 -6.69 26.35 -20.40
C GLU A 159 -5.31 26.01 -19.82
N THR A 160 -5.11 26.26 -18.54
CA THR A 160 -3.84 25.99 -17.85
C THR A 160 -3.99 24.89 -16.79
N PRO A 161 -2.96 24.06 -16.58
CA PRO A 161 -3.00 23.08 -15.52
C PRO A 161 -3.15 23.75 -14.16
N GLY A 162 -3.99 23.17 -13.33
CA GLY A 162 -4.31 23.70 -12.00
C GLY A 162 -4.12 22.64 -10.91
N THR A 163 -4.55 23.01 -9.72
CA THR A 163 -4.58 22.12 -8.56
C THR A 163 -6.01 21.66 -8.30
N ILE A 164 -6.17 20.38 -7.97
CA ILE A 164 -7.43 19.80 -7.54
C ILE A 164 -7.27 19.38 -6.09
N LEU A 165 -8.15 19.86 -5.21
CA LEU A 165 -8.13 19.58 -3.78
C LEU A 165 -9.31 18.67 -3.45
N THR A 166 -9.05 17.49 -2.90
CA THR A 166 -10.12 16.51 -2.67
C THR A 166 -10.04 15.92 -1.26
N VAL A 167 -11.19 15.86 -0.61
CA VAL A 167 -11.42 15.10 0.62
C VAL A 167 -12.39 14.00 0.30
N VAL A 168 -11.96 12.75 0.45
CA VAL A 168 -12.80 11.57 0.19
C VAL A 168 -12.99 10.85 1.52
N ASP A 169 -14.10 11.10 2.22
CA ASP A 169 -14.49 10.42 3.46
C ASP A 169 -15.63 9.43 3.23
N ASP A 170 -15.75 8.94 2.01
CA ASP A 170 -16.89 8.18 1.54
C ASP A 170 -16.44 6.93 0.77
N ASN A 171 -17.33 5.94 0.65
CA ASN A 171 -17.09 4.83 -0.26
C ASN A 171 -17.34 5.29 -1.71
N LEU A 172 -16.66 4.68 -2.65
CA LEU A 172 -16.85 4.95 -4.07
C LEU A 172 -17.90 4.03 -4.72
N GLU A 173 -18.73 3.34 -3.94
CA GLU A 173 -19.70 2.36 -4.44
C GLU A 173 -20.66 2.98 -5.47
N TRP A 174 -21.14 4.19 -5.21
CA TRP A 174 -21.97 4.97 -6.12
C TRP A 174 -21.30 5.24 -7.48
N LEU A 175 -19.99 5.33 -7.52
CA LEU A 175 -19.20 5.49 -8.75
C LEU A 175 -18.86 4.14 -9.37
N LEU A 176 -18.34 3.20 -8.59
CA LEU A 176 -17.87 1.90 -9.06
C LEU A 176 -19.00 0.99 -9.57
N SER A 177 -20.24 1.20 -9.13
CA SER A 177 -21.41 0.50 -9.63
C SER A 177 -21.80 0.89 -11.06
N ASP A 178 -21.37 2.07 -11.56
CA ASP A 178 -21.51 2.49 -12.94
C ASP A 178 -20.17 2.34 -13.69
N TYR A 179 -20.02 1.24 -14.40
CA TYR A 179 -18.77 0.93 -15.12
C TYR A 179 -18.39 1.99 -16.18
N LEU A 180 -19.37 2.52 -16.93
CA LEU A 180 -19.09 3.50 -17.99
C LEU A 180 -18.63 4.83 -17.41
N LEU A 181 -19.31 5.31 -16.37
CA LEU A 181 -18.92 6.52 -15.66
C LEU A 181 -17.55 6.33 -14.98
N THR A 182 -17.33 5.20 -14.31
CA THR A 182 -16.05 4.86 -13.69
C THR A 182 -14.90 4.98 -14.68
N LYS A 183 -15.04 4.38 -15.87
CA LYS A 183 -14.01 4.47 -16.93
C LYS A 183 -13.85 5.89 -17.46
N LYS A 184 -14.93 6.64 -17.65
CA LYS A 184 -14.88 8.04 -18.09
C LYS A 184 -14.12 8.91 -17.08
N ILE A 185 -14.42 8.78 -15.79
CA ILE A 185 -13.76 9.52 -14.72
C ILE A 185 -12.28 9.14 -14.61
N GLN A 186 -11.96 7.83 -14.67
CA GLN A 186 -10.58 7.36 -14.65
C GLN A 186 -9.77 7.94 -15.81
N SER A 187 -10.31 7.86 -17.05
CA SER A 187 -9.64 8.42 -18.23
C SER A 187 -9.49 9.94 -18.13
N GLY A 188 -10.50 10.64 -17.60
CA GLY A 188 -10.43 12.08 -17.39
C GLY A 188 -9.34 12.50 -16.40
N PHE A 189 -9.18 11.78 -15.28
CA PHE A 189 -8.08 12.05 -14.34
C PHE A 189 -6.70 11.73 -14.93
N LEU A 190 -6.59 10.69 -15.75
CA LEU A 190 -5.34 10.40 -16.46
C LEU A 190 -5.01 11.53 -17.44
N GLU A 191 -5.96 11.98 -18.24
CA GLU A 191 -5.80 13.12 -19.15
C GLU A 191 -5.39 14.40 -18.40
N LEU A 192 -6.06 14.72 -17.27
CA LEU A 192 -5.69 15.89 -16.44
C LEU A 192 -4.26 15.76 -15.90
N SER A 193 -3.87 14.57 -15.48
CA SER A 193 -2.50 14.29 -15.00
C SER A 193 -1.46 14.51 -16.10
N GLU A 194 -1.74 14.08 -17.33
CA GLU A 194 -0.89 14.31 -18.52
C GLU A 194 -0.76 15.80 -18.85
N ARG A 195 -1.82 16.56 -18.61
CA ARG A 195 -1.83 18.02 -18.76
C ARG A 195 -1.10 18.76 -17.65
N GLY A 196 -0.60 18.05 -16.62
CA GLY A 196 0.16 18.63 -15.52
C GLY A 196 -0.69 19.10 -14.33
N PHE A 197 -1.96 18.70 -14.24
CA PHE A 197 -2.76 18.95 -13.05
C PHE A 197 -2.21 18.16 -11.86
N THR A 198 -2.15 18.79 -10.70
CA THR A 198 -1.77 18.14 -9.45
C THR A 198 -2.98 17.95 -8.55
N VAL A 199 -3.16 16.76 -8.00
CA VAL A 199 -4.26 16.45 -7.08
C VAL A 199 -3.70 16.27 -5.67
N TYR A 200 -4.24 17.01 -4.71
CA TYR A 200 -4.02 16.78 -3.28
C TYR A 200 -5.25 16.08 -2.72
N GLN A 201 -5.07 14.85 -2.26
CA GLN A 201 -6.15 14.01 -1.80
C GLN A 201 -6.01 13.68 -0.31
N ILE A 202 -7.01 14.05 0.49
CA ILE A 202 -7.11 13.61 1.88
C ILE A 202 -8.04 12.41 1.93
N MET A 203 -7.51 11.29 2.40
CA MET A 203 -8.23 10.04 2.58
C MET A 203 -8.60 9.84 4.05
N PRO A 204 -9.68 9.11 4.37
CA PRO A 204 -9.98 8.76 5.74
C PRO A 204 -8.91 7.86 6.34
N THR A 205 -8.78 7.88 7.66
CA THR A 205 -7.93 6.93 8.37
C THR A 205 -8.45 5.51 8.13
N LEU A 206 -7.58 4.63 7.64
CA LEU A 206 -7.96 3.30 7.17
C LEU A 206 -8.30 2.32 8.31
N ASN A 207 -9.40 2.55 9.01
CA ASN A 207 -10.08 1.45 9.70
C ASN A 207 -10.89 0.56 8.72
N TYR A 208 -11.03 1.03 7.48
CA TYR A 208 -11.83 0.43 6.40
C TYR A 208 -10.96 -0.10 5.26
N ILE A 209 -9.84 -0.67 5.61
CA ILE A 209 -8.80 -1.13 4.70
C ILE A 209 -9.34 -1.99 3.53
N ASN A 210 -10.30 -2.88 3.76
CA ASN A 210 -10.80 -3.75 2.70
C ASN A 210 -11.72 -3.01 1.69
N ARG A 211 -12.46 -1.99 2.13
CA ARG A 211 -13.21 -1.10 1.22
C ARG A 211 -12.28 -0.25 0.36
N TYR A 212 -11.13 0.10 0.92
CA TYR A 212 -10.10 0.82 0.20
C TYR A 212 -9.42 -0.03 -0.89
N ALA A 213 -9.35 -1.34 -0.74
CA ALA A 213 -8.74 -2.21 -1.73
C ALA A 213 -9.44 -2.12 -3.10
N GLU A 214 -10.78 -2.07 -3.14
CA GLU A 214 -11.54 -1.89 -4.38
C GLU A 214 -11.33 -0.49 -4.98
N SER A 215 -11.37 0.55 -4.13
CA SER A 215 -11.07 1.92 -4.54
C SER A 215 -9.63 2.06 -5.02
N LEU A 216 -8.70 1.33 -4.41
CA LEU A 216 -7.29 1.36 -4.79
C LEU A 216 -7.05 0.83 -6.20
N GLN A 217 -7.77 -0.21 -6.65
CA GLN A 217 -7.68 -0.67 -8.04
C GLN A 217 -8.10 0.42 -9.03
N PHE A 218 -9.11 1.21 -8.68
CA PHE A 218 -9.52 2.37 -9.49
C PHE A 218 -8.44 3.46 -9.51
N TRP A 219 -7.90 3.81 -8.31
CA TRP A 219 -6.99 4.94 -8.16
C TRP A 219 -5.53 4.61 -8.54
N LEU A 220 -5.11 3.36 -8.45
CA LEU A 220 -3.70 2.99 -8.63
C LEU A 220 -3.10 3.43 -9.98
N PRO A 221 -3.78 3.29 -11.14
CA PRO A 221 -3.27 3.83 -12.40
C PRO A 221 -3.09 5.35 -12.37
N ILE A 222 -3.98 6.06 -11.66
CA ILE A 222 -3.93 7.51 -11.54
C ILE A 222 -2.83 7.91 -10.54
N TYR A 223 -2.66 7.19 -9.42
CA TYR A 223 -1.55 7.39 -8.48
C TYR A 223 -0.20 7.17 -9.16
N ALA A 224 -0.12 6.18 -10.03
CA ALA A 224 1.09 5.85 -10.78
C ALA A 224 1.59 7.01 -11.68
N THR A 225 0.73 7.99 -12.00
CA THR A 225 1.16 9.20 -12.75
C THR A 225 2.09 10.12 -11.93
N GLY A 226 2.17 9.94 -10.60
CA GLY A 226 2.94 10.80 -9.71
C GLY A 226 2.30 12.18 -9.44
N GLN A 227 1.20 12.50 -10.12
CA GLN A 227 0.52 13.80 -9.99
C GLN A 227 -0.44 13.86 -8.80
N ILE A 228 -0.70 12.72 -8.12
CA ILE A 228 -1.57 12.70 -6.96
C ILE A 228 -0.76 12.57 -5.68
N LYS A 229 -0.92 13.52 -4.78
CA LYS A 229 -0.33 13.54 -3.43
C LYS A 229 -1.39 13.10 -2.42
N VAL A 230 -1.23 11.92 -1.84
CA VAL A 230 -2.23 11.33 -0.94
C VAL A 230 -1.84 11.55 0.51
N TYR A 231 -2.78 12.07 1.28
CA TYR A 231 -2.64 12.35 2.71
C TYR A 231 -3.72 11.61 3.50
N TYR A 232 -3.50 11.41 4.79
CA TYR A 232 -4.50 10.89 5.72
C TYR A 232 -4.50 11.67 7.03
N TYR A 233 -5.67 11.82 7.63
CA TYR A 233 -5.81 12.40 8.96
C TYR A 233 -5.59 11.30 10.02
N PRO A 234 -4.59 11.43 10.93
CA PRO A 234 -4.15 10.31 11.79
C PRO A 234 -5.07 10.02 12.98
N ARG A 235 -6.22 10.69 13.10
CA ARG A 235 -7.19 10.48 14.18
C ARG A 235 -8.47 9.87 13.66
N LEU A 236 -9.04 8.95 14.45
CA LEU A 236 -10.37 8.40 14.20
C LEU A 236 -11.42 9.48 14.41
N ARG A 237 -12.32 9.63 13.44
CA ARG A 237 -13.53 10.48 13.57
C ARG A 237 -14.75 9.59 13.78
N GLY A 238 -15.72 10.06 14.57
CA GLY A 238 -17.04 9.44 14.66
C GLY A 238 -17.77 9.63 13.31
N ASN A 239 -18.28 8.54 12.73
CA ASN A 239 -18.62 8.47 11.30
C ASN A 239 -20.12 8.47 11.05
N LEU A 240 -20.92 9.25 11.78
CA LEU A 240 -22.35 9.35 11.48
C LEU A 240 -22.59 10.09 10.15
N TYR A 241 -21.86 11.16 9.91
CA TYR A 241 -21.91 11.93 8.67
C TYR A 241 -20.60 11.77 7.90
N ARG A 242 -20.70 11.58 6.60
CA ARG A 242 -19.58 11.50 5.66
C ARG A 242 -19.60 12.71 4.76
N HIS A 243 -18.42 13.20 4.44
CA HIS A 243 -18.25 14.39 3.63
C HIS A 243 -17.28 14.10 2.49
N SER A 244 -17.67 14.44 1.28
CA SER A 244 -16.77 14.46 0.13
C SER A 244 -16.69 15.88 -0.39
N ILE A 245 -15.47 16.36 -0.62
CA ILE A 245 -15.20 17.70 -1.12
C ILE A 245 -14.27 17.58 -2.32
N ILE A 246 -14.59 18.27 -3.40
CA ILE A 246 -13.67 18.49 -4.51
C ILE A 246 -13.66 19.98 -4.79
N VAL A 247 -12.50 20.61 -4.68
CA VAL A 247 -12.30 22.02 -4.99
C VAL A 247 -11.33 22.16 -6.13
N VAL A 248 -11.70 22.91 -7.13
CA VAL A 248 -10.82 23.41 -8.20
C VAL A 248 -10.65 24.89 -7.96
N PRO A 249 -9.54 25.36 -7.36
CA PRO A 249 -9.32 26.75 -7.00
C PRO A 249 -9.58 27.70 -8.17
N GLY A 250 -10.34 28.76 -7.91
CA GLY A 250 -10.72 29.74 -8.93
C GLY A 250 -11.75 29.27 -9.98
N CYS A 251 -12.26 28.02 -9.88
CA CYS A 251 -13.18 27.44 -10.85
C CYS A 251 -14.48 27.00 -10.18
N CYS A 252 -14.48 25.90 -9.44
CA CYS A 252 -15.70 25.32 -8.90
C CYS A 252 -15.44 24.48 -7.64
N VAL A 253 -16.53 24.16 -6.93
CA VAL A 253 -16.51 23.29 -5.75
C VAL A 253 -17.68 22.32 -5.78
N GLN A 254 -17.42 21.07 -5.42
CA GLN A 254 -18.41 20.08 -5.05
C GLN A 254 -18.31 19.82 -3.54
N TYR A 255 -19.46 19.75 -2.88
CA TYR A 255 -19.57 19.30 -1.49
C TYR A 255 -20.72 18.32 -1.37
N THR A 256 -20.44 17.13 -0.86
CA THR A 256 -21.46 16.12 -0.58
C THR A 256 -21.49 15.83 0.92
N CYS A 257 -22.70 15.78 1.47
CA CYS A 257 -22.96 15.28 2.81
C CYS A 257 -23.89 14.06 2.72
N ALA A 258 -23.48 12.98 3.36
CA ALA A 258 -24.20 11.71 3.39
C ALA A 258 -24.24 11.15 4.82
N VAL A 259 -25.27 10.37 5.14
CA VAL A 259 -25.30 9.58 6.38
C VAL A 259 -24.65 8.23 6.11
N ALA A 260 -23.82 7.76 7.04
CA ALA A 260 -23.01 6.54 6.89
C ALA A 260 -23.81 5.26 6.54
N THR A 261 -25.14 5.27 6.73
CA THR A 261 -25.99 4.09 6.61
C THR A 261 -26.78 3.98 5.32
N GLY A 262 -26.74 4.97 4.40
CA GLY A 262 -27.57 4.89 3.20
C GLY A 262 -27.21 5.91 2.12
N SER A 263 -27.41 5.52 0.88
CA SER A 263 -27.08 6.29 -0.32
C SER A 263 -28.26 7.13 -0.87
N THR A 264 -29.47 6.95 -0.35
CA THR A 264 -30.66 7.59 -0.92
C THR A 264 -30.93 9.02 -0.44
N SER A 265 -30.24 9.44 0.64
CA SER A 265 -30.42 10.76 1.29
C SER A 265 -29.25 11.72 1.06
N ASP A 266 -28.35 11.39 0.15
CA ASP A 266 -27.18 12.20 -0.11
C ASP A 266 -27.59 13.55 -0.73
N ILE A 267 -27.00 14.63 -0.23
CA ILE A 267 -27.17 15.98 -0.78
C ILE A 267 -25.80 16.41 -1.32
N THR A 268 -25.75 16.74 -2.59
CA THR A 268 -24.54 17.22 -3.27
C THR A 268 -24.78 18.65 -3.77
N MET A 269 -23.94 19.57 -3.34
CA MET A 269 -23.86 20.94 -3.83
C MET A 269 -22.77 21.03 -4.89
N PHE A 270 -23.06 21.70 -5.99
CA PHE A 270 -22.07 22.17 -6.96
C PHE A 270 -22.15 23.70 -7.04
N SER A 271 -21.00 24.37 -7.01
CA SER A 271 -20.99 25.82 -7.10
C SER A 271 -19.78 26.36 -7.87
N THR A 272 -20.00 27.41 -8.66
CA THR A 272 -18.98 28.24 -9.30
C THR A 272 -18.87 29.61 -8.62
N ASP A 273 -19.53 29.82 -7.47
CA ASP A 273 -19.42 31.06 -6.69
C ASP A 273 -17.99 31.20 -6.12
N PRO A 274 -17.24 32.28 -6.48
CA PRO A 274 -15.87 32.46 -6.05
C PRO A 274 -15.70 32.54 -4.54
N GLN A 275 -16.71 33.03 -3.80
CA GLN A 275 -16.64 33.10 -2.33
C GLN A 275 -16.73 31.72 -1.70
N LEU A 276 -17.64 30.86 -2.21
CA LEU A 276 -17.74 29.47 -1.77
C LEU A 276 -16.50 28.68 -2.14
N VAL A 277 -15.99 28.79 -3.36
CA VAL A 277 -14.78 28.13 -3.82
C VAL A 277 -13.61 28.51 -2.90
N SER A 278 -13.41 29.81 -2.64
CA SER A 278 -12.32 30.29 -1.76
C SER A 278 -12.49 29.83 -0.30
N ALA A 279 -13.73 29.77 0.20
CA ALA A 279 -13.98 29.29 1.56
C ALA A 279 -13.62 27.79 1.72
N PHE A 280 -14.01 26.93 0.77
CA PHE A 280 -13.66 25.53 0.78
C PHE A 280 -12.17 25.27 0.53
N GLU A 281 -11.52 26.10 -0.28
CA GLU A 281 -10.06 26.04 -0.45
C GLU A 281 -9.33 26.31 0.88
N LYS A 282 -9.72 27.35 1.63
CA LYS A 282 -9.15 27.64 2.95
C LYS A 282 -9.40 26.48 3.93
N GLN A 283 -10.61 25.94 3.96
CA GLN A 283 -10.94 24.80 4.81
C GLN A 283 -10.07 23.58 4.47
N PHE A 284 -9.82 23.33 3.19
CA PHE A 284 -8.92 22.27 2.77
C PHE A 284 -7.49 22.49 3.25
N GLN A 285 -6.95 23.73 3.13
CA GLN A 285 -5.60 24.07 3.58
C GLN A 285 -5.45 23.87 5.11
N GLU A 286 -6.46 24.24 5.89
CA GLU A 286 -6.48 23.98 7.33
C GLU A 286 -6.53 22.46 7.63
N HIS A 287 -7.28 21.70 6.85
CA HIS A 287 -7.40 20.24 7.04
C HIS A 287 -6.10 19.53 6.70
N ILE A 288 -5.48 19.83 5.54
CA ILE A 288 -4.26 19.14 5.10
C ILE A 288 -3.07 19.42 6.04
N ALA A 289 -3.04 20.58 6.68
CA ALA A 289 -2.03 20.91 7.69
C ALA A 289 -2.05 19.97 8.92
N LEU A 290 -3.17 19.28 9.15
CA LEU A 290 -3.34 18.28 10.21
C LEU A 290 -3.06 16.86 9.73
N CYS A 291 -2.84 16.67 8.45
CA CYS A 291 -2.68 15.36 7.81
C CYS A 291 -1.21 14.94 7.69
N ARG A 292 -1.02 13.66 7.41
CA ARG A 292 0.30 13.06 7.11
C ARG A 292 0.28 12.47 5.71
N PRO A 293 1.42 12.46 5.00
CA PRO A 293 1.54 11.73 3.73
C PRO A 293 1.15 10.26 3.90
N SER A 294 0.45 9.70 2.91
CA SER A 294 -0.01 8.31 2.90
C SER A 294 0.68 7.49 1.82
N LEU A 295 0.62 7.99 0.59
CA LEU A 295 1.17 7.33 -0.59
C LEU A 295 1.65 8.40 -1.57
N ASN A 296 2.88 8.20 -2.09
CA ASN A 296 3.42 8.96 -3.20
C ASN A 296 3.91 7.99 -4.29
N ALA A 297 3.79 8.40 -5.55
CA ALA A 297 4.38 7.68 -6.67
C ALA A 297 5.45 8.54 -7.34
N HIS A 298 6.55 7.92 -7.69
CA HIS A 298 7.68 8.53 -8.38
C HIS A 298 7.89 7.78 -9.71
N GLN A 299 7.99 8.51 -10.81
CA GLN A 299 8.23 7.95 -12.15
C GLN A 299 9.68 8.17 -12.61
N ASP A 300 10.32 9.23 -12.11
CA ASP A 300 11.72 9.49 -12.44
C ASP A 300 12.62 8.68 -11.52
N PRO A 301 13.46 7.78 -12.07
CA PRO A 301 14.38 7.00 -11.25
C PRO A 301 15.36 7.83 -10.40
N ARG A 302 15.59 9.10 -10.75
CA ARG A 302 16.39 10.02 -9.94
C ARG A 302 15.76 10.32 -8.59
N ASP A 303 14.41 10.26 -8.50
CA ASP A 303 13.66 10.45 -7.27
C ASP A 303 13.66 9.20 -6.37
N PHE A 304 14.11 8.04 -6.90
CA PHE A 304 14.12 6.79 -6.14
C PHE A 304 15.20 6.79 -5.06
N LEU A 305 16.36 7.37 -5.35
CA LEU A 305 17.50 7.38 -4.43
C LEU A 305 17.16 8.01 -3.08
N PRO A 306 16.53 9.21 -2.99
CA PRO A 306 16.12 9.79 -1.70
C PRO A 306 15.20 8.86 -0.89
N CYS A 307 14.25 8.17 -1.54
CA CYS A 307 13.35 7.22 -0.88
C CYS A 307 14.10 6.03 -0.29
N PHE A 308 15.09 5.49 -1.03
CA PHE A 308 15.92 4.40 -0.53
C PHE A 308 16.84 4.83 0.60
N LEU A 309 17.45 6.01 0.50
CA LEU A 309 18.30 6.54 1.57
C LEU A 309 17.48 6.73 2.86
N GLU A 310 16.27 7.24 2.74
CA GLU A 310 15.38 7.34 3.89
C GLU A 310 15.03 5.95 4.46
N LEU A 311 14.67 4.97 3.63
CA LEU A 311 14.38 3.61 4.09
C LEU A 311 15.58 3.02 4.83
N PHE A 312 16.79 3.14 4.27
CA PHE A 312 18.00 2.53 4.83
C PHE A 312 18.57 3.28 6.03
N SER A 313 18.23 4.56 6.23
CA SER A 313 18.61 5.30 7.44
C SER A 313 17.72 4.98 8.64
N ARG A 314 16.55 4.35 8.43
CA ARG A 314 15.62 4.03 9.51
C ARG A 314 16.08 2.87 10.35
N GLN A 315 15.75 2.93 11.64
CA GLN A 315 15.96 1.82 12.58
C GLN A 315 14.74 0.91 12.58
N GLY A 316 14.89 -0.30 13.16
CA GLY A 316 13.83 -1.30 13.27
C GLY A 316 13.95 -2.44 12.27
N ASP A 317 13.01 -3.38 12.38
CA ASP A 317 12.99 -4.58 11.58
C ASP A 317 12.76 -4.24 10.11
N THR A 318 13.57 -4.82 9.23
CA THR A 318 13.46 -4.63 7.80
C THR A 318 13.24 -5.98 7.10
N ILE A 319 12.27 -6.03 6.21
CA ILE A 319 12.01 -7.19 5.38
C ILE A 319 11.88 -6.75 3.93
N GLN A 320 12.52 -7.47 3.03
CA GLN A 320 12.45 -7.18 1.59
C GLN A 320 12.31 -8.44 0.75
N ALA A 321 11.74 -8.27 -0.46
CA ALA A 321 11.70 -9.31 -1.48
C ALA A 321 12.14 -8.69 -2.83
N VAL A 322 13.27 -9.16 -3.36
CA VAL A 322 13.96 -8.51 -4.49
C VAL A 322 14.31 -9.49 -5.59
N ASN A 323 14.25 -9.01 -6.83
CA ASN A 323 14.48 -9.80 -8.06
C ASN A 323 15.96 -10.04 -8.38
N SER A 324 16.88 -9.43 -7.66
CA SER A 324 18.33 -9.62 -7.74
C SER A 324 18.92 -9.58 -6.33
N LEU A 325 20.23 -9.86 -6.17
CA LEU A 325 20.88 -9.72 -4.88
C LEU A 325 20.81 -8.26 -4.39
N SER A 326 20.58 -8.10 -3.10
CA SER A 326 20.37 -6.77 -2.50
C SER A 326 21.64 -5.93 -2.51
N ILE A 327 21.53 -4.65 -2.87
CA ILE A 327 22.65 -3.72 -2.78
C ILE A 327 23.21 -3.59 -1.36
N ASN A 328 22.37 -3.77 -0.33
CA ASN A 328 22.78 -3.69 1.07
C ASN A 328 23.69 -4.85 1.49
N SER A 329 23.55 -6.01 0.86
CA SER A 329 24.46 -7.16 1.10
C SER A 329 25.64 -7.20 0.13
N MET A 330 25.80 -6.17 -0.71
CA MET A 330 26.90 -6.11 -1.67
C MET A 330 28.23 -5.88 -0.99
N PRO A 331 29.31 -6.62 -1.38
CA PRO A 331 30.63 -6.40 -0.79
C PRO A 331 31.23 -5.05 -1.24
N ARG A 332 32.03 -4.45 -0.37
CA ARG A 332 32.67 -3.15 -0.57
C ARG A 332 33.41 -3.06 -1.91
N GLU A 333 34.19 -4.11 -2.23
CA GLU A 333 35.00 -4.15 -3.45
C GLU A 333 34.13 -4.05 -4.73
N LEU A 334 32.96 -4.68 -4.72
CA LEU A 334 32.01 -4.62 -5.84
C LEU A 334 31.36 -3.24 -5.92
N LEU A 335 30.96 -2.63 -4.80
CA LEU A 335 30.44 -1.25 -4.79
C LEU A 335 31.49 -0.25 -5.28
N GLU A 336 32.75 -0.37 -4.86
CA GLU A 336 33.84 0.48 -5.36
C GLU A 336 34.06 0.32 -6.87
N GLN A 337 33.89 -0.89 -7.41
CA GLN A 337 33.92 -1.13 -8.84
C GLN A 337 32.76 -0.43 -9.54
N LEU A 338 31.53 -0.56 -9.00
CA LEU A 338 30.33 0.11 -9.56
C LEU A 338 30.47 1.63 -9.58
N VAL A 339 31.06 2.21 -8.51
CA VAL A 339 31.35 3.66 -8.46
C VAL A 339 32.31 4.06 -9.60
N ARG A 340 33.35 3.26 -9.86
CA ARG A 340 34.29 3.51 -10.94
C ARG A 340 33.63 3.38 -12.32
N ASP A 341 32.84 2.32 -12.50
CA ASP A 341 32.21 2.00 -13.80
C ASP A 341 31.08 2.97 -14.14
N ALA A 342 30.37 3.49 -13.11
CA ALA A 342 29.31 4.49 -13.27
C ALA A 342 29.84 5.90 -13.65
N GLY A 343 31.12 6.18 -13.43
CA GLY A 343 31.78 7.43 -13.82
C GLY A 343 31.16 8.67 -13.16
N THR A 344 30.66 9.61 -13.98
CA THR A 344 30.03 10.88 -13.53
C THR A 344 28.51 10.83 -13.59
N SER A 345 27.91 9.67 -13.79
CA SER A 345 26.45 9.52 -13.82
C SER A 345 25.81 9.78 -12.45
N ASP A 346 24.53 10.14 -12.43
CA ASP A 346 23.75 10.30 -11.20
C ASP A 346 23.79 9.05 -10.31
N TRP A 347 23.95 7.86 -10.91
CA TRP A 347 24.09 6.58 -10.22
C TRP A 347 25.38 6.44 -9.43
N ALA A 348 26.46 7.06 -9.89
CA ALA A 348 27.73 7.06 -9.15
C ALA A 348 27.59 7.69 -7.77
N ALA A 349 26.78 8.74 -7.65
CA ALA A 349 26.46 9.36 -6.36
C ALA A 349 25.71 8.37 -5.46
N GLY A 350 24.71 7.65 -5.98
CA GLY A 350 23.97 6.63 -5.25
C GLY A 350 24.87 5.50 -4.74
N TYR A 351 25.75 4.97 -5.56
CA TYR A 351 26.70 3.93 -5.13
C TYR A 351 27.71 4.43 -4.11
N LYS A 352 28.17 5.68 -4.20
CA LYS A 352 29.04 6.29 -3.17
C LYS A 352 28.34 6.37 -1.81
N ILE A 353 27.10 6.84 -1.79
CA ILE A 353 26.31 6.90 -0.56
C ILE A 353 26.13 5.49 0.02
N HIS A 354 25.79 4.50 -0.81
CA HIS A 354 25.71 3.12 -0.33
C HIS A 354 27.04 2.61 0.24
N LEU A 355 28.15 2.96 -0.36
CA LEU A 355 29.47 2.61 0.13
C LEU A 355 29.77 3.20 1.52
N GLU A 356 29.32 4.45 1.74
CA GLU A 356 29.42 5.14 3.03
C GLU A 356 28.47 4.54 4.07
N GLU A 357 27.28 4.06 3.66
CA GLU A 357 26.28 3.45 4.53
C GLU A 357 26.55 1.99 4.93
N LEU A 358 27.46 1.28 4.26
CA LEU A 358 27.76 -0.12 4.59
C LEU A 358 28.10 -0.37 6.08
N PRO A 359 28.94 0.44 6.76
CA PRO A 359 29.21 0.26 8.18
C PRO A 359 27.96 0.43 9.05
N HIS A 360 27.08 1.37 8.70
CA HIS A 360 25.82 1.61 9.39
C HIS A 360 24.85 0.44 9.18
N PHE A 361 24.82 -0.14 7.98
CA PHE A 361 24.03 -1.35 7.71
C PHE A 361 24.50 -2.52 8.57
N GLU A 362 25.80 -2.79 8.64
CA GLU A 362 26.35 -3.87 9.47
C GLU A 362 26.13 -3.62 10.97
N GLU A 363 26.17 -2.37 11.44
CA GLU A 363 25.85 -2.03 12.82
C GLU A 363 24.37 -2.29 13.14
N ARG A 364 23.44 -1.97 12.22
CA ARG A 364 22.02 -2.27 12.40
C ARG A 364 21.75 -3.77 12.52
N LEU A 365 22.47 -4.62 11.79
CA LEU A 365 22.34 -6.08 11.87
C LEU A 365 22.63 -6.65 13.27
N ARG A 366 23.28 -5.88 14.15
CA ARG A 366 23.51 -6.27 15.55
C ARG A 366 22.28 -6.09 16.43
N HIS A 367 21.37 -5.20 16.03
CA HIS A 367 20.27 -4.71 16.87
C HIS A 367 18.88 -5.06 16.36
N ALA A 368 18.70 -5.25 15.05
CA ALA A 368 17.40 -5.46 14.44
C ALA A 368 17.44 -6.56 13.34
N PRO A 369 16.41 -7.39 13.23
CA PRO A 369 16.24 -8.35 12.16
C PRO A 369 16.23 -7.71 10.77
N TYR A 370 16.96 -8.32 9.87
CA TYR A 370 16.95 -7.98 8.43
C TYR A 370 16.68 -9.24 7.62
N ILE A 371 15.49 -9.32 7.05
CA ILE A 371 15.04 -10.47 6.25
C ILE A 371 15.19 -10.13 4.77
N ASP A 372 16.16 -10.75 4.12
CA ASP A 372 16.53 -10.54 2.72
C ASP A 372 16.04 -11.70 1.86
N MET A 373 14.83 -11.58 1.31
CA MET A 373 14.29 -12.57 0.38
C MET A 373 14.70 -12.24 -1.06
N CYS A 374 15.24 -13.22 -1.76
CA CYS A 374 15.76 -13.01 -3.12
C CYS A 374 15.37 -14.16 -4.06
N TRP A 375 14.91 -13.81 -5.27
CA TRP A 375 14.79 -14.76 -6.37
C TRP A 375 16.17 -15.02 -6.97
N LEU A 376 16.89 -16.01 -6.44
CA LEU A 376 18.23 -16.34 -6.88
C LEU A 376 18.27 -16.71 -8.38
N SER A 377 19.22 -16.12 -9.09
CA SER A 377 19.54 -16.50 -10.47
C SER A 377 20.33 -17.81 -10.50
N SER A 378 20.09 -18.64 -11.54
CA SER A 378 20.84 -19.86 -11.77
C SER A 378 22.25 -19.56 -12.31
N ALA A 379 23.16 -20.51 -12.21
CA ALA A 379 24.48 -20.39 -12.80
C ALA A 379 24.42 -20.15 -14.32
N ALA A 380 23.44 -20.73 -15.02
CA ALA A 380 23.25 -20.51 -16.46
C ALA A 380 22.88 -19.04 -16.76
N GLU A 381 21.93 -18.43 -16.00
CA GLU A 381 21.57 -17.03 -16.16
C GLU A 381 22.74 -16.09 -15.84
N VAL A 382 23.51 -16.39 -14.81
CA VAL A 382 24.70 -15.57 -14.47
C VAL A 382 25.75 -15.66 -15.57
N ARG A 383 26.00 -16.88 -16.13
CA ARG A 383 26.95 -17.06 -17.23
C ARG A 383 26.50 -16.39 -18.53
N SER A 384 25.18 -16.29 -18.77
CA SER A 384 24.67 -15.56 -19.94
C SER A 384 24.83 -14.04 -19.85
N GLY A 385 25.26 -13.50 -18.70
CA GLY A 385 25.43 -12.07 -18.50
C GLY A 385 24.12 -11.26 -18.51
N THR A 386 22.98 -11.91 -18.19
CA THR A 386 21.66 -11.27 -18.23
C THR A 386 21.14 -10.88 -16.84
N VAL A 387 21.90 -11.19 -15.78
CA VAL A 387 21.49 -10.89 -14.40
C VAL A 387 21.95 -9.48 -14.02
N PRO A 388 21.02 -8.52 -13.84
CA PRO A 388 21.39 -7.15 -13.47
C PRO A 388 21.94 -7.09 -12.05
N VAL A 389 22.94 -6.24 -11.84
CA VAL A 389 23.51 -6.00 -10.50
C VAL A 389 22.51 -5.27 -9.59
N VAL A 390 21.75 -4.34 -10.18
CA VAL A 390 20.64 -3.65 -9.49
C VAL A 390 19.39 -3.79 -10.35
N ALA A 391 18.32 -4.32 -9.80
CA ALA A 391 17.10 -4.64 -10.54
C ALA A 391 16.18 -3.42 -10.75
N PHE A 392 16.70 -2.26 -11.22
CA PHE A 392 15.86 -1.10 -11.44
C PHE A 392 15.41 -0.92 -12.88
N SER A 393 16.20 -1.21 -13.87
CA SER A 393 15.77 -1.30 -15.27
C SER A 393 16.90 -1.70 -16.22
N LYS A 394 16.52 -2.21 -17.40
CA LYS A 394 17.49 -2.47 -18.47
C LYS A 394 18.11 -1.17 -19.02
N GLU A 395 17.38 -0.06 -19.05
CA GLU A 395 17.88 1.21 -19.58
C GLU A 395 18.82 1.91 -18.60
N TYR A 396 18.59 1.78 -17.30
CA TYR A 396 19.41 2.37 -16.25
C TYR A 396 20.49 1.43 -15.72
N SER A 397 20.28 0.11 -15.81
CA SER A 397 21.27 -0.92 -15.49
C SER A 397 21.94 -1.48 -16.73
N GLY A 398 21.72 -0.91 -17.90
CA GLY A 398 22.03 -1.47 -19.23
C GLY A 398 23.47 -1.91 -19.45
N PHE A 399 24.36 -1.70 -18.49
CA PHE A 399 25.77 -2.04 -18.61
C PHE A 399 26.33 -2.83 -17.43
N LEU A 400 25.57 -3.03 -16.34
CA LEU A 400 26.08 -3.65 -15.13
C LEU A 400 25.32 -4.94 -14.80
N CYS A 401 25.64 -5.99 -15.56
CA CYS A 401 25.23 -7.35 -15.23
C CYS A 401 26.33 -8.06 -14.45
N TYR A 402 25.93 -8.99 -13.61
CA TYR A 402 26.87 -9.87 -12.92
C TYR A 402 27.67 -10.71 -13.91
N THR A 403 28.97 -10.79 -13.67
CA THR A 403 29.80 -11.89 -14.17
C THR A 403 29.77 -13.03 -13.14
N PRO A 404 30.13 -14.27 -13.52
CA PRO A 404 30.28 -15.35 -12.54
C PRO A 404 31.15 -14.97 -11.35
N LYS A 405 32.27 -14.26 -11.60
CA LYS A 405 33.20 -13.81 -10.56
C LYS A 405 32.54 -12.82 -9.58
N THR A 406 31.88 -11.78 -10.09
CA THR A 406 31.25 -10.75 -9.26
C THR A 406 30.04 -11.28 -8.50
N TYR A 407 29.29 -12.20 -9.11
CA TYR A 407 28.17 -12.88 -8.43
C TYR A 407 28.65 -13.77 -7.29
N CYS A 408 29.70 -14.56 -7.50
CA CYS A 408 30.34 -15.35 -6.45
C CYS A 408 30.85 -14.47 -5.31
N LEU A 409 31.49 -13.34 -5.62
CA LEU A 409 31.95 -12.39 -4.60
C LEU A 409 30.77 -11.91 -3.72
N HIS A 410 29.66 -11.57 -4.33
CA HIS A 410 28.45 -11.14 -3.62
C HIS A 410 27.86 -12.27 -2.76
N LEU A 411 27.73 -13.49 -3.28
CA LEU A 411 27.26 -14.65 -2.52
C LEU A 411 28.17 -14.97 -1.33
N LYS A 412 29.50 -14.84 -1.49
CA LYS A 412 30.47 -15.01 -0.39
C LYS A 412 30.23 -13.96 0.71
N ASN A 413 29.93 -12.72 0.36
CA ASN A 413 29.61 -11.70 1.34
C ASN A 413 28.27 -11.98 2.06
N ILE A 414 27.25 -12.46 1.35
CA ILE A 414 25.99 -12.91 2.00
C ILE A 414 26.25 -14.02 3.00
N LEU A 415 27.11 -15.01 2.65
CA LEU A 415 27.51 -16.07 3.58
C LEU A 415 28.24 -15.49 4.80
N ARG A 416 29.15 -14.53 4.60
CA ARG A 416 29.83 -13.82 5.70
C ARG A 416 28.85 -13.14 6.64
N LEU A 417 27.88 -12.37 6.07
CA LEU A 417 26.87 -11.68 6.85
C LEU A 417 25.99 -12.67 7.64
N MET A 418 25.60 -13.79 7.03
CA MET A 418 24.87 -14.86 7.72
C MET A 418 25.69 -15.53 8.84
N GLU A 419 27.00 -15.59 8.73
CA GLU A 419 27.89 -16.17 9.76
C GLU A 419 28.14 -15.18 10.90
N GLN A 420 28.26 -13.91 10.59
CA GLN A 420 28.68 -12.88 11.52
C GLN A 420 27.50 -12.27 12.31
N TYR A 421 26.30 -12.22 11.70
CA TYR A 421 25.13 -11.56 12.28
C TYR A 421 23.95 -12.52 12.41
N GLU A 422 23.49 -12.76 13.64
CA GLU A 422 22.32 -13.61 13.91
C GLU A 422 21.03 -13.02 13.36
N ASN A 423 20.91 -11.70 13.31
CA ASN A 423 19.77 -10.97 12.81
C ASN A 423 19.71 -10.83 11.27
N TYR A 424 20.73 -11.30 10.52
CA TYR A 424 20.69 -11.29 9.07
C TYR A 424 20.15 -12.63 8.53
N PHE A 425 19.01 -12.60 7.86
CA PHE A 425 18.34 -13.77 7.29
C PHE A 425 18.28 -13.65 5.77
N PHE A 426 19.01 -14.47 5.06
CA PHE A 426 18.91 -14.57 3.60
C PHE A 426 18.02 -15.76 3.23
N LEU A 427 16.95 -15.51 2.45
CA LEU A 427 15.94 -16.51 2.09
C LEU A 427 15.76 -16.57 0.56
N PRO A 428 16.28 -17.63 -0.09
CA PRO A 428 16.09 -17.81 -1.53
C PRO A 428 14.67 -18.24 -1.88
N LEU A 429 13.96 -17.42 -2.66
CA LEU A 429 12.61 -17.67 -3.16
C LEU A 429 12.59 -18.54 -4.41
N ASP A 430 11.45 -19.20 -4.68
CA ASP A 430 11.27 -20.01 -5.89
C ASP A 430 11.11 -19.12 -7.13
N LYS A 431 11.74 -19.52 -8.24
CA LYS A 431 11.72 -18.77 -9.51
C LYS A 431 10.34 -18.69 -10.18
N LYS A 432 9.46 -19.65 -9.92
CA LYS A 432 8.13 -19.68 -10.54
C LYS A 432 7.25 -18.47 -10.15
N GLU A 433 7.59 -17.81 -9.06
CA GLU A 433 6.83 -16.70 -8.49
C GLU A 433 7.48 -15.32 -8.70
N ARG A 434 8.49 -15.20 -9.57
CA ARG A 434 9.23 -13.94 -9.75
C ARG A 434 8.31 -12.83 -10.25
N PRO A 435 7.98 -11.84 -9.41
CA PRO A 435 7.09 -10.74 -9.78
C PRO A 435 7.81 -9.65 -10.57
N GLY A 436 7.05 -8.79 -11.25
CA GLY A 436 7.56 -7.59 -11.91
C GLY A 436 7.83 -6.41 -10.96
N TYR A 437 8.08 -6.66 -9.67
CA TYR A 437 8.36 -5.63 -8.68
C TYR A 437 9.33 -6.11 -7.59
N ASN A 438 9.96 -5.16 -6.92
CA ASN A 438 10.65 -5.33 -5.65
C ASN A 438 9.84 -4.69 -4.54
N LEU A 439 9.85 -5.29 -3.35
CA LEU A 439 9.14 -4.80 -2.17
C LEU A 439 10.10 -4.68 -0.99
N PHE A 440 10.09 -3.52 -0.34
CA PHE A 440 10.90 -3.21 0.83
C PHE A 440 9.99 -2.67 1.93
N VAL A 441 10.11 -3.18 3.14
CA VAL A 441 9.29 -2.74 4.28
C VAL A 441 10.18 -2.56 5.50
N ASN A 442 10.15 -1.36 6.08
CA ASN A 442 10.66 -1.09 7.42
C ASN A 442 9.47 -0.98 8.38
N GLU A 443 9.57 -1.65 9.52
CA GLU A 443 8.45 -1.84 10.44
C GLU A 443 7.78 -0.52 10.86
N GLY A 444 6.49 -0.41 10.53
CA GLY A 444 5.62 0.67 11.00
C GLY A 444 5.83 2.04 10.32
N ASP A 445 6.91 2.23 9.59
CA ASP A 445 7.35 3.56 9.16
C ASP A 445 7.28 3.82 7.66
N LEU A 446 7.78 2.87 6.85
CA LEU A 446 7.92 3.07 5.41
C LEU A 446 7.90 1.74 4.66
N ALA A 447 7.17 1.71 3.54
CA ALA A 447 7.31 0.64 2.56
C ALA A 447 7.55 1.25 1.17
N LEU A 448 8.41 0.61 0.40
CA LEU A 448 8.68 0.95 -1.00
C LEU A 448 8.34 -0.23 -1.89
N ILE A 449 7.57 0.03 -2.94
CA ILE A 449 7.31 -0.95 -3.99
C ILE A 449 7.88 -0.38 -5.28
N VAL A 450 8.83 -1.10 -5.88
CA VAL A 450 9.48 -0.67 -7.12
C VAL A 450 9.10 -1.61 -8.23
N ARG A 451 8.35 -1.13 -9.21
CA ARG A 451 8.07 -1.90 -10.43
C ARG A 451 9.35 -2.03 -11.25
N THR A 452 9.71 -3.27 -11.60
CA THR A 452 10.98 -3.61 -12.29
C THR A 452 10.82 -3.82 -13.79
N VAL A 453 9.62 -3.55 -14.31
CA VAL A 453 9.28 -3.56 -15.73
C VAL A 453 8.64 -2.22 -16.10
N GLU A 454 8.73 -1.80 -17.35
CA GLU A 454 8.12 -0.55 -17.79
C GLU A 454 6.58 -0.54 -17.64
N PRO A 455 6.02 0.62 -17.29
CA PRO A 455 6.68 1.84 -16.80
C PRO A 455 7.28 1.64 -15.41
N PHE A 456 8.52 2.18 -15.20
CA PHE A 456 9.18 2.12 -13.89
C PHE A 456 8.52 3.10 -12.93
N ILE A 457 8.11 2.58 -11.78
CA ILE A 457 7.39 3.36 -10.76
C ILE A 457 7.90 2.92 -9.40
N LEU A 458 8.20 3.88 -8.54
CA LEU A 458 8.37 3.65 -7.12
C LEU A 458 7.13 4.19 -6.39
N LEU A 459 6.44 3.31 -5.66
CA LEU A 459 5.42 3.72 -4.69
C LEU A 459 6.04 3.78 -3.30
N GLU A 460 5.96 4.95 -2.72
CA GLU A 460 6.33 5.24 -1.35
C GLU A 460 5.09 5.23 -0.47
N ILE A 461 5.03 4.33 0.50
CA ILE A 461 3.86 4.10 1.36
C ILE A 461 4.24 4.42 2.81
N ARG A 462 3.53 5.37 3.42
CA ARG A 462 3.75 5.84 4.80
C ARG A 462 2.57 5.56 5.73
N GLN A 463 1.49 5.01 5.21
CA GLN A 463 0.34 4.68 6.03
C GLN A 463 0.55 3.35 6.75
N THR A 464 0.60 3.39 8.08
CA THR A 464 0.91 2.25 8.95
C THR A 464 0.10 0.99 8.62
N ALA A 465 -1.20 1.13 8.34
CA ALA A 465 -2.04 -0.01 8.04
C ALA A 465 -1.67 -0.73 6.72
N MET A 466 -1.28 0.03 5.69
CA MET A 466 -0.78 -0.52 4.42
C MET A 466 0.60 -1.16 4.60
N ILE A 467 1.49 -0.49 5.35
CA ILE A 467 2.82 -1.01 5.67
C ILE A 467 2.70 -2.36 6.40
N THR A 468 1.81 -2.43 7.40
CA THR A 468 1.60 -3.66 8.17
C THR A 468 1.04 -4.79 7.30
N ALA A 469 0.11 -4.50 6.39
CA ALA A 469 -0.41 -5.51 5.45
C ALA A 469 0.69 -6.06 4.52
N LEU A 470 1.56 -5.19 4.02
CA LEU A 470 2.72 -5.59 3.19
C LEU A 470 3.75 -6.38 4.00
N GLN A 471 4.02 -5.98 5.24
CA GLN A 471 4.92 -6.68 6.15
C GLN A 471 4.41 -8.11 6.43
N GLU A 472 3.13 -8.26 6.76
CA GLU A 472 2.53 -9.58 6.99
C GLU A 472 2.57 -10.48 5.75
N HIS A 473 2.30 -9.89 4.57
CA HIS A 473 2.43 -10.63 3.32
C HIS A 473 3.85 -11.17 3.13
N LEU A 474 4.89 -10.36 3.40
CA LEU A 474 6.28 -10.80 3.32
C LEU A 474 6.64 -11.81 4.41
N LEU A 475 6.19 -11.62 5.65
CA LEU A 475 6.43 -12.57 6.75
C LEU A 475 5.81 -13.94 6.46
N LYS A 476 4.60 -13.99 5.90
CA LYS A 476 4.00 -15.26 5.47
C LYS A 476 4.83 -15.96 4.38
N LYS A 477 5.37 -15.20 3.43
CA LYS A 477 6.31 -15.75 2.44
C LYS A 477 7.61 -16.26 3.08
N ALA A 478 8.15 -15.51 4.02
CA ALA A 478 9.36 -15.90 4.76
C ALA A 478 9.14 -17.19 5.56
N ASP A 479 8.01 -17.31 6.27
CA ASP A 479 7.63 -18.52 7.01
C ASP A 479 7.48 -19.74 6.08
N ALA A 480 6.91 -19.54 4.90
CA ALA A 480 6.73 -20.62 3.91
C ALA A 480 8.07 -21.18 3.37
N VAL A 481 9.14 -20.38 3.36
CA VAL A 481 10.48 -20.79 2.92
C VAL A 481 11.43 -21.12 4.07
N GLY A 482 10.96 -21.09 5.33
CA GLY A 482 11.67 -21.55 6.49
C GLY A 482 12.47 -20.49 7.25
N TYR A 483 11.82 -19.38 7.54
CA TYR A 483 12.40 -18.30 8.38
C TYR A 483 12.69 -18.72 9.84
N ASP A 484 12.24 -19.86 10.28
CA ASP A 484 12.32 -20.38 11.66
C ASP A 484 13.75 -20.72 12.16
N GLY A 485 14.78 -20.38 11.41
CA GLY A 485 16.17 -20.63 11.75
C GLY A 485 16.67 -22.06 11.48
N ILE A 486 15.78 -23.07 11.37
CA ILE A 486 16.15 -24.46 11.09
C ILE A 486 16.72 -24.59 9.67
N HIS A 487 16.34 -23.72 8.76
CA HIS A 487 16.74 -23.74 7.36
C HIS A 487 18.04 -22.95 7.07
N ARG A 488 18.60 -22.24 8.04
CA ARG A 488 19.80 -21.40 7.82
C ARG A 488 20.97 -22.19 7.21
N GLU A 489 21.22 -23.40 7.70
CA GLU A 489 22.29 -24.24 7.15
C GLU A 489 21.97 -24.78 5.75
N LYS A 490 20.71 -25.10 5.48
CA LYS A 490 20.27 -25.47 4.11
C LYS A 490 20.49 -24.34 3.11
N VAL A 491 20.20 -23.11 3.50
CA VAL A 491 20.44 -21.92 2.67
C VAL A 491 21.95 -21.76 2.41
N ARG A 492 22.80 -21.88 3.45
CA ARG A 492 24.26 -21.81 3.32
C ARG A 492 24.79 -22.88 2.36
N MET A 493 24.31 -24.11 2.48
CA MET A 493 24.70 -25.19 1.54
C MET A 493 24.28 -24.85 0.10
N LYS A 494 23.06 -24.34 -0.12
CA LYS A 494 22.59 -23.93 -1.45
C LYS A 494 23.47 -22.84 -2.06
N LEU A 495 23.84 -21.81 -1.28
CA LEU A 495 24.72 -20.74 -1.75
C LEU A 495 26.13 -21.25 -2.07
N ARG A 496 26.71 -22.12 -1.22
CA ARG A 496 28.02 -22.75 -1.47
C ARG A 496 28.00 -23.61 -2.74
N SER A 497 26.93 -24.41 -2.96
CA SER A 497 26.76 -25.18 -4.17
C SER A 497 26.72 -24.30 -5.44
N LEU A 498 25.99 -23.19 -5.39
CA LEU A 498 25.90 -22.25 -6.51
C LEU A 498 27.26 -21.57 -6.78
N ILE A 499 28.02 -21.22 -5.73
CA ILE A 499 29.38 -20.68 -5.87
C ILE A 499 30.29 -21.70 -6.57
N GLN A 500 30.26 -22.98 -6.15
CA GLN A 500 31.05 -24.04 -6.79
C GLN A 500 30.65 -24.26 -8.25
N GLU A 501 29.37 -24.24 -8.55
CA GLU A 501 28.86 -24.37 -9.92
C GLU A 501 29.33 -23.21 -10.81
N LEU A 502 29.46 -22.01 -10.28
CA LEU A 502 29.97 -20.83 -10.99
C LEU A 502 31.50 -20.80 -11.15
N GLY A 503 32.21 -21.74 -10.50
CA GLY A 503 33.67 -21.83 -10.54
C GLY A 503 34.38 -20.92 -9.56
N GLY A 504 33.73 -20.59 -8.42
CA GLY A 504 34.19 -19.66 -7.37
C GLY A 504 34.81 -20.35 -6.16
#